data_96cf7b7fef1712ac2bbb48021826c59c
#
_entry.id   96cf7b7fef1712ac2bbb48021826c59c
#
_cell.length_a   1.000
_cell.length_b   1.000
_cell.length_c   1.000
_cell.angle_alpha   90.00
_cell.angle_beta   90.00
_cell.angle_gamma   90.00
#
_symmetry.space_group_name_H-M   'P 1'
#
loop_
_entity.id
_entity.type
_entity.pdbx_description
1 polymer ?
#
loop_
_entity_poly.entity_id
_entity_poly.type
_entity_poly.pdbx_seq_one_letter_code
_entity_poly.pdbx_strand_id
1 'polypeptide(L)'
;MKSIYFKELNSFLSSIVGYVVLLVFLVVLGLFLWLLPDSNFFDFEYASMEPFFSITPWLLLFLIPAITMRSFADEYKGGTIEWLMTKPLKLNHIVGGKFWASFTLVLIALIPTLIYVFGINWLAIDNTTLDFGAITGAYIGLLLLVATFTSIGIFCSTLTDNQIVGFLLSVILCWLLYSGFEALSRIPAFSGGADYYIQLLGMDWHYNAIN
;
A
#
# COMPACT_ATOMS: atom_id res chain seq x y z
N MET A 1 -12.46 0.70 20.39
CA MET A 1 -11.39 0.71 19.39
C MET A 1 -10.49 -0.52 19.50
N LYS A 2 -9.80 -0.75 20.63
CA LYS A 2 -8.89 -1.90 20.81
C LYS A 2 -9.51 -3.27 20.47
N SER A 3 -10.72 -3.54 20.94
CA SER A 3 -11.40 -4.84 20.69
C SER A 3 -11.69 -5.09 19.22
N ILE A 4 -12.04 -4.06 18.45
CA ILE A 4 -12.27 -4.14 17.01
C ILE A 4 -10.94 -4.38 16.30
N TYR A 5 -9.92 -3.63 16.64
CA TYR A 5 -8.56 -3.80 16.12
C TYR A 5 -8.07 -5.25 16.25
N PHE A 6 -8.11 -5.81 17.46
CA PHE A 6 -7.66 -7.19 17.68
C PHE A 6 -8.55 -8.24 17.01
N LYS A 7 -9.88 -7.99 16.93
CA LYS A 7 -10.81 -8.87 16.19
C LYS A 7 -10.40 -8.95 14.72
N GLU A 8 -10.22 -7.79 14.06
CA GLU A 8 -9.87 -7.72 12.64
C GLU A 8 -8.48 -8.33 12.37
N LEU A 9 -7.50 -7.96 13.19
CA LEU A 9 -6.13 -8.48 13.06
C LEU A 9 -6.09 -10.01 13.21
N ASN A 10 -6.72 -10.55 14.25
CA ASN A 10 -6.77 -11.98 14.47
C ASN A 10 -7.59 -12.71 13.39
N SER A 11 -8.70 -12.13 12.93
CA SER A 11 -9.50 -12.69 11.84
C SER A 11 -8.69 -12.85 10.56
N PHE A 12 -7.85 -11.87 10.23
CA PHE A 12 -6.98 -11.92 9.05
C PHE A 12 -5.83 -12.92 9.26
N LEU A 13 -5.12 -12.86 10.38
CA LEU A 13 -3.98 -13.74 10.68
C LEU A 13 -4.38 -15.20 10.94
N SER A 14 -5.62 -15.48 11.27
CA SER A 14 -6.14 -16.87 11.36
C SER A 14 -6.64 -17.40 10.01
N SER A 15 -6.72 -16.57 8.99
CA SER A 15 -7.20 -16.94 7.66
C SER A 15 -6.05 -17.39 6.76
N ILE A 16 -6.21 -18.53 6.08
CA ILE A 16 -5.28 -19.01 5.05
C ILE A 16 -5.10 -17.92 3.95
N VAL A 17 -6.20 -17.27 3.57
CA VAL A 17 -6.17 -16.20 2.54
C VAL A 17 -5.27 -15.03 2.96
N GLY A 18 -5.25 -14.68 4.24
CA GLY A 18 -4.36 -13.65 4.77
C GLY A 18 -2.89 -13.96 4.52
N TYR A 19 -2.47 -15.18 4.86
CA TYR A 19 -1.09 -15.62 4.61
C TYR A 19 -0.76 -15.69 3.12
N VAL A 20 -1.67 -16.19 2.28
CA VAL A 20 -1.47 -16.25 0.83
C VAL A 20 -1.26 -14.87 0.24
N VAL A 21 -2.05 -13.87 0.64
CA VAL A 21 -1.94 -12.50 0.14
C VAL A 21 -0.59 -11.89 0.52
N LEU A 22 -0.14 -12.06 1.78
CA LEU A 22 1.16 -11.58 2.23
C LEU A 22 2.32 -12.31 1.53
N LEU A 23 2.21 -13.63 1.36
CA LEU A 23 3.22 -14.43 0.69
C LEU A 23 3.35 -14.05 -0.79
N VAL A 24 2.23 -13.92 -1.49
CA VAL A 24 2.21 -13.49 -2.90
C VAL A 24 2.90 -12.13 -3.05
N PHE A 25 2.59 -11.17 -2.17
CA PHE A 25 3.26 -9.86 -2.19
C PHE A 25 4.78 -9.99 -2.08
N LEU A 26 5.27 -10.73 -1.07
CA LEU A 26 6.71 -10.88 -0.85
C LEU A 26 7.41 -11.66 -1.98
N VAL A 27 6.76 -12.70 -2.51
CA VAL A 27 7.30 -13.48 -3.63
C VAL A 27 7.37 -12.63 -4.90
N VAL A 28 6.28 -11.94 -5.25
CA VAL A 28 6.25 -11.07 -6.44
C VAL A 28 7.27 -9.95 -6.32
N LEU A 29 7.33 -9.28 -5.16
CA LEU A 29 8.33 -8.25 -4.90
C LEU A 29 9.76 -8.81 -5.03
N GLY A 30 10.04 -9.97 -4.44
CA GLY A 30 11.33 -10.63 -4.56
C GLY A 30 11.69 -11.01 -6.00
N LEU A 31 10.72 -11.49 -6.80
CA LEU A 31 10.93 -11.78 -8.21
C LEU A 31 11.34 -10.53 -9.02
N PHE A 32 10.65 -9.40 -8.80
CA PHE A 32 11.01 -8.14 -9.45
C PHE A 32 12.40 -7.67 -9.06
N LEU A 33 12.74 -7.70 -7.78
CA LEU A 33 13.98 -7.12 -7.27
C LEU A 33 15.23 -7.98 -7.49
N TRP A 34 15.07 -9.30 -7.72
CA TRP A 34 16.22 -10.22 -7.80
C TRP A 34 16.33 -10.96 -9.14
N LEU A 35 15.25 -11.10 -9.91
CA LEU A 35 15.23 -11.97 -11.10
C LEU A 35 14.84 -11.27 -12.39
N LEU A 36 13.92 -10.29 -12.34
CA LEU A 36 13.43 -9.65 -13.57
C LEU A 36 14.43 -8.59 -14.05
N PRO A 37 14.78 -8.56 -15.36
CA PRO A 37 15.62 -7.53 -15.91
C PRO A 37 14.95 -6.15 -15.82
N ASP A 38 15.75 -5.09 -15.90
CA ASP A 38 15.35 -3.67 -15.84
C ASP A 38 14.84 -3.18 -14.48
N SER A 39 14.62 -4.07 -13.53
CA SER A 39 14.08 -3.72 -12.20
C SER A 39 14.84 -4.37 -11.05
N ASN A 40 15.88 -5.17 -11.32
CA ASN A 40 16.63 -5.85 -10.28
C ASN A 40 17.76 -4.97 -9.71
N PHE A 41 18.19 -5.30 -8.50
CA PHE A 41 19.27 -4.60 -7.82
C PHE A 41 20.63 -4.73 -8.52
N PHE A 42 20.82 -5.71 -9.40
CA PHE A 42 22.10 -5.98 -10.08
C PHE A 42 22.27 -5.19 -11.37
N ASP A 43 21.19 -4.62 -11.93
CA ASP A 43 21.25 -3.79 -13.13
C ASP A 43 21.78 -2.38 -12.85
N PHE A 44 21.84 -1.99 -11.57
CA PHE A 44 22.39 -0.71 -11.14
C PHE A 44 23.89 -0.86 -10.84
N GLU A 45 24.70 0.05 -11.37
CA GLU A 45 26.15 0.08 -11.14
C GLU A 45 26.55 0.48 -9.72
N TYR A 46 25.58 0.88 -8.89
CA TYR A 46 25.76 1.32 -7.51
C TYR A 46 24.69 0.72 -6.60
N ALA A 47 25.03 0.59 -5.31
CA ALA A 47 24.11 0.10 -4.31
C ALA A 47 22.95 1.10 -4.10
N SER A 48 21.75 0.74 -4.52
CA SER A 48 20.55 1.59 -4.43
C SER A 48 19.33 0.80 -4.03
N MET A 49 18.45 1.42 -3.24
CA MET A 49 17.12 0.93 -2.92
C MET A 49 16.03 1.49 -3.85
N GLU A 50 16.41 2.28 -4.86
CA GLU A 50 15.49 2.90 -5.81
C GLU A 50 14.55 1.88 -6.50
N PRO A 51 15.01 0.69 -6.98
CA PRO A 51 14.13 -0.31 -7.56
C PRO A 51 13.02 -0.76 -6.58
N PHE A 52 13.34 -0.91 -5.31
CA PHE A 52 12.38 -1.27 -4.28
C PHE A 52 11.29 -0.21 -4.12
N PHE A 53 11.68 1.06 -3.98
CA PHE A 53 10.73 2.15 -3.79
C PHE A 53 9.91 2.46 -5.04
N SER A 54 10.45 2.20 -6.23
CA SER A 54 9.75 2.34 -7.51
C SER A 54 8.64 1.30 -7.69
N ILE A 55 8.89 0.02 -7.34
CA ILE A 55 7.99 -1.10 -7.59
C ILE A 55 6.96 -1.28 -6.46
N THR A 56 7.39 -1.03 -5.22
CA THR A 56 6.55 -1.29 -4.03
C THR A 56 5.19 -0.60 -4.08
N PRO A 57 5.04 0.69 -4.46
CA PRO A 57 3.74 1.34 -4.56
C PRO A 57 2.76 0.61 -5.50
N TRP A 58 3.24 0.10 -6.62
CA TRP A 58 2.43 -0.66 -7.58
C TRP A 58 1.92 -1.97 -7.01
N LEU A 59 2.74 -2.67 -6.23
CA LEU A 59 2.32 -3.90 -5.56
C LEU A 59 1.37 -3.61 -4.40
N LEU A 60 1.58 -2.54 -3.65
CA LEU A 60 0.70 -2.09 -2.57
C LEU A 60 -0.68 -1.68 -3.09
N LEU A 61 -0.77 -1.20 -4.33
CA LEU A 61 -2.02 -0.87 -5.01
C LEU A 61 -2.94 -2.09 -5.15
N PHE A 62 -2.42 -3.31 -5.14
CA PHE A 62 -3.19 -4.56 -5.13
C PHE A 62 -3.27 -5.17 -3.73
N LEU A 63 -2.19 -5.13 -2.96
CA LEU A 63 -2.14 -5.72 -1.62
C LEU A 63 -3.14 -5.06 -0.67
N ILE A 64 -3.15 -3.73 -0.62
CA ILE A 64 -3.99 -3.00 0.34
C ILE A 64 -5.48 -3.18 0.06
N PRO A 65 -5.97 -3.06 -1.20
CA PRO A 65 -7.34 -3.44 -1.53
C PRO A 65 -7.69 -4.88 -1.16
N ALA A 66 -6.79 -5.84 -1.36
CA ALA A 66 -7.03 -7.23 -1.00
C ALA A 66 -7.18 -7.44 0.52
N ILE A 67 -6.46 -6.65 1.33
CA ILE A 67 -6.60 -6.66 2.79
C ILE A 67 -7.90 -5.98 3.24
N THR A 68 -8.22 -4.83 2.64
CA THR A 68 -9.31 -3.96 3.10
C THR A 68 -10.69 -4.32 2.56
N MET A 69 -10.77 -5.04 1.42
CA MET A 69 -12.04 -5.38 0.76
C MET A 69 -13.07 -6.05 1.68
N ARG A 70 -12.61 -6.81 2.69
CA ARG A 70 -13.45 -7.53 3.63
C ARG A 70 -13.93 -6.69 4.82
N SER A 71 -13.32 -5.54 5.05
CA SER A 71 -13.48 -4.79 6.30
C SER A 71 -14.94 -4.47 6.63
N PHE A 72 -15.73 -4.02 5.66
CA PHE A 72 -17.15 -3.72 5.83
C PHE A 72 -18.05 -4.61 4.96
N ALA A 73 -17.59 -5.01 3.77
CA ALA A 73 -18.38 -5.84 2.86
C ALA A 73 -18.86 -7.15 3.49
N ASP A 74 -18.04 -7.79 4.33
CA ASP A 74 -18.42 -9.01 5.05
C ASP A 74 -19.51 -8.75 6.10
N GLU A 75 -19.46 -7.61 6.78
CA GLU A 75 -20.45 -7.23 7.79
C GLU A 75 -21.79 -6.87 7.13
N TYR A 76 -21.77 -6.21 5.96
CA TYR A 76 -22.98 -5.96 5.17
C TYR A 76 -23.57 -7.27 4.65
N LYS A 77 -22.77 -8.12 4.03
CA LYS A 77 -23.21 -9.40 3.49
C LYS A 77 -23.75 -10.35 4.56
N GLY A 78 -23.15 -10.33 5.75
CA GLY A 78 -23.55 -11.15 6.90
C GLY A 78 -24.69 -10.56 7.72
N GLY A 79 -25.20 -9.35 7.40
CA GLY A 79 -26.21 -8.66 8.21
C GLY A 79 -25.73 -8.27 9.62
N THR A 80 -24.43 -8.37 9.88
CA THR A 80 -23.85 -8.13 11.21
C THR A 80 -23.59 -6.66 11.48
N ILE A 81 -23.70 -5.81 10.47
CA ILE A 81 -23.52 -4.37 10.59
C ILE A 81 -24.54 -3.75 11.55
N GLU A 82 -25.81 -4.20 11.52
CA GLU A 82 -26.86 -3.74 12.42
C GLU A 82 -26.51 -4.06 13.88
N TRP A 83 -26.03 -5.27 14.14
CA TRP A 83 -25.56 -5.67 15.47
C TRP A 83 -24.36 -4.86 15.97
N LEU A 84 -23.49 -4.44 15.05
CA LEU A 84 -22.35 -3.58 15.39
C LEU A 84 -22.84 -2.18 15.76
N MET A 85 -23.85 -1.67 15.07
CA MET A 85 -24.43 -0.35 15.30
C MET A 85 -25.27 -0.26 16.61
N THR A 86 -25.82 -1.39 17.12
CA THR A 86 -26.55 -1.40 18.39
C THR A 86 -25.64 -1.36 19.61
N LYS A 87 -24.34 -1.62 19.45
CA LYS A 87 -23.38 -1.53 20.56
C LYS A 87 -23.07 -0.07 20.88
N PRO A 88 -22.78 0.28 22.14
CA PRO A 88 -22.45 1.65 22.56
C PRO A 88 -21.03 2.04 22.12
N LEU A 89 -20.76 1.93 20.82
CA LEU A 89 -19.49 2.27 20.18
C LEU A 89 -19.66 3.48 19.27
N LYS A 90 -18.74 4.43 19.36
CA LYS A 90 -18.71 5.56 18.44
C LYS A 90 -18.23 5.07 17.05
N LEU A 91 -18.81 5.61 15.98
CA LEU A 91 -18.45 5.27 14.61
C LEU A 91 -16.95 5.39 14.35
N ASN A 92 -16.32 6.45 14.89
CA ASN A 92 -14.87 6.66 14.78
C ASN A 92 -14.05 5.53 15.42
N HIS A 93 -14.58 4.83 16.44
CA HIS A 93 -13.89 3.68 17.03
C HIS A 93 -13.99 2.44 16.16
N ILE A 94 -15.06 2.31 15.36
CA ILE A 94 -15.25 1.20 14.43
C ILE A 94 -14.32 1.39 13.24
N VAL A 95 -14.43 2.52 12.55
CA VAL A 95 -13.61 2.84 11.38
C VAL A 95 -12.12 2.87 11.75
N GLY A 96 -11.75 3.57 12.82
CA GLY A 96 -10.37 3.64 13.27
C GLY A 96 -9.79 2.30 13.71
N GLY A 97 -10.61 1.41 14.31
CA GLY A 97 -10.18 0.06 14.67
C GLY A 97 -9.84 -0.78 13.43
N LYS A 98 -10.68 -0.71 12.38
CA LYS A 98 -10.46 -1.40 11.10
C LYS A 98 -9.26 -0.81 10.34
N PHE A 99 -9.14 0.52 10.32
CA PHE A 99 -8.00 1.21 9.72
C PHE A 99 -6.67 0.75 10.32
N TRP A 100 -6.53 0.85 11.64
CA TRP A 100 -5.30 0.47 12.31
C TRP A 100 -4.99 -1.03 12.18
N ALA A 101 -6.00 -1.90 12.13
CA ALA A 101 -5.79 -3.33 11.88
C ALA A 101 -5.23 -3.57 10.47
N SER A 102 -5.86 -3.01 9.43
CA SER A 102 -5.39 -3.13 8.05
C SER A 102 -4.01 -2.51 7.85
N PHE A 103 -3.77 -1.33 8.42
CA PHE A 103 -2.47 -0.65 8.38
C PHE A 103 -1.38 -1.52 9.03
N THR A 104 -1.64 -2.10 10.20
CA THR A 104 -0.69 -2.99 10.88
C THR A 104 -0.40 -4.24 10.06
N LEU A 105 -1.38 -4.81 9.35
CA LEU A 105 -1.17 -5.96 8.47
C LEU A 105 -0.22 -5.62 7.31
N VAL A 106 -0.34 -4.44 6.73
CA VAL A 106 0.59 -3.98 5.68
C VAL A 106 1.98 -3.73 6.27
N LEU A 107 2.08 -3.18 7.49
CA LEU A 107 3.36 -3.07 8.19
C LEU A 107 4.04 -4.43 8.38
N ILE A 108 3.28 -5.45 8.78
CA ILE A 108 3.79 -6.82 8.91
C ILE A 108 4.31 -7.34 7.55
N ALA A 109 3.66 -6.99 6.43
CA ALA A 109 4.14 -7.32 5.09
C ALA A 109 5.44 -6.59 4.71
N LEU A 110 5.63 -5.36 5.21
CA LEU A 110 6.81 -4.54 4.92
C LEU A 110 8.02 -4.85 5.83
N ILE A 111 7.82 -5.41 7.03
CA ILE A 111 8.94 -5.75 7.93
C ILE A 111 9.99 -6.65 7.26
N PRO A 112 9.62 -7.75 6.55
CA PRO A 112 10.62 -8.59 5.88
C PRO A 112 11.41 -7.86 4.80
N THR A 113 10.86 -6.78 4.20
CA THR A 113 11.55 -6.02 3.15
C THR A 113 12.77 -5.26 3.67
N LEU A 114 12.84 -5.00 4.99
CA LEU A 114 14.03 -4.42 5.61
C LEU A 114 15.28 -5.28 5.41
N ILE A 115 15.11 -6.59 5.19
CA ILE A 115 16.24 -7.51 4.88
C ILE A 115 16.95 -7.09 3.60
N TYR A 116 16.24 -6.49 2.64
CA TYR A 116 16.83 -6.00 1.38
C TYR A 116 17.83 -4.87 1.65
N VAL A 117 17.55 -3.96 2.59
CA VAL A 117 18.47 -2.88 2.98
C VAL A 117 19.78 -3.46 3.50
N PHE A 118 19.70 -4.45 4.39
CA PHE A 118 20.87 -5.12 4.93
C PHE A 118 21.61 -5.93 3.88
N GLY A 119 20.87 -6.63 3.00
CA GLY A 119 21.44 -7.42 1.91
C GLY A 119 22.24 -6.57 0.91
N ILE A 120 21.65 -5.45 0.46
CA ILE A 120 22.33 -4.55 -0.48
C ILE A 120 23.54 -3.88 0.19
N ASN A 121 23.42 -3.46 1.45
CA ASN A 121 24.54 -2.88 2.17
C ASN A 121 25.70 -3.87 2.34
N TRP A 122 25.41 -5.17 2.49
CA TRP A 122 26.44 -6.21 2.58
C TRP A 122 27.07 -6.55 1.23
N LEU A 123 26.32 -6.42 0.14
CA LEU A 123 26.79 -6.65 -1.23
C LEU A 123 27.52 -5.42 -1.81
N ALA A 124 27.39 -4.25 -1.19
CA ALA A 124 28.05 -3.03 -1.63
C ALA A 124 29.60 -3.19 -1.52
N ILE A 125 30.30 -2.84 -2.61
CA ILE A 125 31.77 -2.84 -2.64
C ILE A 125 32.28 -1.62 -1.86
N ASP A 126 33.44 -1.77 -1.22
CA ASP A 126 34.15 -0.72 -0.47
C ASP A 126 34.14 0.62 -1.23
N ASN A 127 33.56 1.66 -0.61
CA ASN A 127 33.36 3.04 -1.05
C ASN A 127 31.95 3.38 -1.60
N THR A 128 31.01 2.46 -1.73
CA THR A 128 29.59 2.76 -2.01
C THR A 128 28.79 2.52 -0.75
N THR A 129 28.52 3.56 0.03
CA THR A 129 27.66 3.46 1.22
C THR A 129 26.23 3.84 0.83
N LEU A 130 25.27 3.03 1.26
CA LEU A 130 23.86 3.39 1.17
C LEU A 130 23.57 4.68 1.96
N ASP A 131 22.83 5.58 1.39
CA ASP A 131 22.30 6.75 2.10
C ASP A 131 21.13 6.33 2.99
N PHE A 132 21.42 6.04 4.26
CA PHE A 132 20.38 5.68 5.23
C PHE A 132 19.39 6.81 5.51
N GLY A 133 19.79 8.08 5.27
CA GLY A 133 18.92 9.24 5.41
C GLY A 133 17.82 9.22 4.33
N ALA A 134 18.21 9.07 3.07
CA ALA A 134 17.30 8.93 1.95
C ALA A 134 16.37 7.71 2.12
N ILE A 135 16.94 6.54 2.45
CA ILE A 135 16.16 5.32 2.68
C ILE A 135 15.10 5.51 3.78
N THR A 136 15.47 6.15 4.90
CA THR A 136 14.50 6.40 5.99
C THR A 136 13.40 7.35 5.55
N GLY A 137 13.74 8.41 4.80
CA GLY A 137 12.77 9.32 4.19
C GLY A 137 11.80 8.59 3.28
N ALA A 138 12.33 7.75 2.40
CA ALA A 138 11.55 6.96 1.45
C ALA A 138 10.60 5.97 2.15
N TYR A 139 11.03 5.29 3.22
CA TYR A 139 10.14 4.45 4.03
C TYR A 139 9.02 5.26 4.71
N ILE A 140 9.32 6.46 5.20
CA ILE A 140 8.28 7.35 5.76
C ILE A 140 7.27 7.73 4.68
N GLY A 141 7.73 8.10 3.48
CA GLY A 141 6.87 8.37 2.32
C GLY A 141 5.99 7.17 1.98
N LEU A 142 6.58 5.96 1.97
CA LEU A 142 5.86 4.71 1.73
C LEU A 142 4.78 4.46 2.79
N LEU A 143 5.06 4.72 4.08
CA LEU A 143 4.08 4.56 5.15
C LEU A 143 2.91 5.54 5.03
N LEU A 144 3.15 6.77 4.60
CA LEU A 144 2.09 7.74 4.31
C LEU A 144 1.23 7.29 3.14
N LEU A 145 1.84 6.75 2.09
CA LEU A 145 1.13 6.16 0.96
C LEU A 145 0.25 4.97 1.40
N VAL A 146 0.79 4.06 2.22
CA VAL A 146 0.05 2.94 2.82
C VAL A 146 -1.15 3.44 3.62
N ALA A 147 -0.98 4.48 4.44
CA ALA A 147 -2.08 5.06 5.21
C ALA A 147 -3.20 5.59 4.30
N THR A 148 -2.83 6.26 3.21
CA THR A 148 -3.77 6.80 2.24
C THR A 148 -4.51 5.70 1.49
N PHE A 149 -3.80 4.70 0.95
CA PHE A 149 -4.41 3.55 0.27
C PHE A 149 -5.32 2.74 1.20
N THR A 150 -4.92 2.57 2.47
CA THR A 150 -5.75 1.90 3.48
C THR A 150 -7.05 2.67 3.73
N SER A 151 -6.99 4.00 3.80
CA SER A 151 -8.19 4.84 3.95
C SER A 151 -9.15 4.68 2.77
N ILE A 152 -8.61 4.70 1.54
CA ILE A 152 -9.37 4.52 0.30
C ILE A 152 -9.99 3.12 0.28
N GLY A 153 -9.21 2.08 0.60
CA GLY A 153 -9.68 0.71 0.61
C GLY A 153 -10.83 0.46 1.59
N ILE A 154 -10.72 1.00 2.80
CA ILE A 154 -11.80 0.94 3.79
C ILE A 154 -13.03 1.70 3.28
N PHE A 155 -12.87 2.89 2.72
CA PHE A 155 -13.96 3.65 2.14
C PHE A 155 -14.67 2.84 1.05
N CYS A 156 -13.95 2.27 0.08
CA CYS A 156 -14.54 1.44 -0.97
C CYS A 156 -15.28 0.22 -0.42
N SER A 157 -14.76 -0.40 0.65
CA SER A 157 -15.43 -1.52 1.32
C SER A 157 -16.76 -1.13 1.98
N THR A 158 -17.00 0.17 2.25
CA THR A 158 -18.31 0.64 2.78
C THR A 158 -19.35 0.85 1.69
N LEU A 159 -18.96 0.90 0.43
CA LEU A 159 -19.88 1.21 -0.70
C LEU A 159 -20.60 -0.02 -1.25
N THR A 160 -20.18 -1.22 -0.88
CA THR A 160 -20.70 -2.47 -1.45
C THR A 160 -20.67 -3.62 -0.45
N ASP A 161 -21.60 -4.54 -0.59
CA ASP A 161 -21.65 -5.83 0.14
C ASP A 161 -20.85 -6.93 -0.57
N ASN A 162 -20.37 -6.67 -1.79
CA ASN A 162 -19.58 -7.60 -2.58
C ASN A 162 -18.07 -7.27 -2.46
N GLN A 163 -17.31 -8.18 -1.83
CA GLN A 163 -15.86 -8.04 -1.65
C GLN A 163 -15.11 -7.77 -2.96
N ILE A 164 -15.48 -8.46 -4.06
CA ILE A 164 -14.81 -8.33 -5.36
C ILE A 164 -15.04 -6.94 -5.94
N VAL A 165 -16.27 -6.42 -5.83
CA VAL A 165 -16.59 -5.06 -6.28
C VAL A 165 -15.85 -4.04 -5.44
N GLY A 166 -15.80 -4.21 -4.11
CA GLY A 166 -15.03 -3.37 -3.19
C GLY A 166 -13.53 -3.36 -3.52
N PHE A 167 -12.97 -4.54 -3.83
CA PHE A 167 -11.59 -4.67 -4.28
C PHE A 167 -11.32 -3.89 -5.56
N LEU A 168 -12.13 -4.10 -6.61
CA LEU A 168 -11.95 -3.44 -7.91
C LEU A 168 -12.09 -1.92 -7.79
N LEU A 169 -13.10 -1.43 -7.06
CA LEU A 169 -13.29 0.00 -6.81
C LEU A 169 -12.07 0.60 -6.09
N SER A 170 -11.54 -0.12 -5.09
CA SER A 170 -10.37 0.32 -4.35
C SER A 170 -9.12 0.39 -5.24
N VAL A 171 -8.86 -0.65 -6.05
CA VAL A 171 -7.73 -0.67 -7.00
C VAL A 171 -7.83 0.51 -7.97
N ILE A 172 -8.99 0.71 -8.59
CA ILE A 172 -9.20 1.79 -9.56
C ILE A 172 -9.01 3.16 -8.90
N LEU A 173 -9.57 3.37 -7.72
CA LEU A 173 -9.47 4.65 -7.02
C LEU A 173 -8.05 4.93 -6.53
N CYS A 174 -7.35 3.93 -6.00
CA CYS A 174 -5.94 4.05 -5.63
C CYS A 174 -5.06 4.35 -6.85
N TRP A 175 -5.27 3.63 -7.97
CA TRP A 175 -4.54 3.87 -9.21
C TRP A 175 -4.78 5.29 -9.76
N LEU A 176 -6.04 5.73 -9.77
CA LEU A 176 -6.41 7.05 -10.26
C LEU A 176 -5.75 8.16 -9.43
N LEU A 177 -5.75 8.03 -8.11
CA LEU A 177 -5.14 9.02 -7.23
C LEU A 177 -3.60 8.94 -7.19
N TYR A 178 -3.03 7.76 -7.39
CA TYR A 178 -1.59 7.58 -7.44
C TYR A 178 -1.01 8.07 -8.77
N SER A 179 -1.38 7.46 -9.88
CA SER A 179 -0.79 7.68 -11.20
C SER A 179 -1.72 8.36 -12.21
N GLY A 180 -3.04 8.42 -11.94
CA GLY A 180 -4.02 8.94 -12.88
C GLY A 180 -3.82 10.43 -13.19
N PHE A 181 -3.43 11.24 -12.21
CA PHE A 181 -3.15 12.66 -12.41
C PHE A 181 -1.89 12.88 -13.24
N GLU A 182 -0.87 12.05 -13.06
CA GLU A 182 0.31 12.08 -13.91
C GLU A 182 -0.05 11.71 -15.36
N ALA A 183 -0.83 10.66 -15.56
CA ALA A 183 -1.31 10.28 -16.90
C ALA A 183 -2.14 11.38 -17.56
N LEU A 184 -2.99 12.07 -16.80
CA LEU A 184 -3.77 13.21 -17.30
C LEU A 184 -2.88 14.41 -17.69
N SER A 185 -1.83 14.69 -16.92
CA SER A 185 -0.91 15.81 -17.22
C SER A 185 -0.16 15.64 -18.53
N ARG A 186 0.05 14.39 -18.97
CA ARG A 186 0.73 14.05 -20.23
C ARG A 186 -0.14 14.28 -21.48
N ILE A 187 -1.43 14.59 -21.32
CA ILE A 187 -2.33 14.86 -22.45
C ILE A 187 -1.97 16.20 -23.07
N PRO A 188 -1.74 16.30 -24.41
CA PRO A 188 -1.33 17.53 -25.08
C PRO A 188 -2.27 18.73 -24.86
N ALA A 189 -3.55 18.47 -24.54
CA ALA A 189 -4.53 19.52 -24.25
C ALA A 189 -4.21 20.35 -22.99
N PHE A 190 -3.40 19.83 -22.06
CA PHE A 190 -3.00 20.47 -20.81
C PHE A 190 -1.56 21.02 -20.89
N SER A 191 -0.83 20.81 -21.99
CA SER A 191 0.50 21.35 -22.21
C SER A 191 0.44 22.87 -22.31
N GLY A 192 0.95 23.57 -21.30
CA GLY A 192 0.91 25.03 -21.25
C GLY A 192 0.83 25.61 -19.84
N GLY A 193 1.20 24.79 -18.83
CA GLY A 193 1.24 25.20 -17.42
C GLY A 193 0.17 24.53 -16.54
N ALA A 194 -0.93 24.04 -17.14
CA ALA A 194 -1.92 23.26 -16.41
C ALA A 194 -1.42 21.85 -16.02
N ASP A 195 -0.53 21.28 -16.82
CA ASP A 195 0.16 20.02 -16.60
C ASP A 195 0.84 19.96 -15.22
N TYR A 196 1.57 21.01 -14.85
CA TYR A 196 2.24 21.12 -13.55
C TYR A 196 1.24 21.06 -12.37
N TYR A 197 0.12 21.81 -12.44
CA TYR A 197 -0.88 21.81 -11.37
C TYR A 197 -1.62 20.47 -11.27
N ILE A 198 -1.80 19.77 -12.38
CA ILE A 198 -2.42 18.45 -12.41
C ILE A 198 -1.49 17.42 -11.76
N GLN A 199 -0.19 17.43 -12.05
CA GLN A 199 0.80 16.56 -11.42
C GLN A 199 0.86 16.73 -9.90
N LEU A 200 0.78 17.99 -9.44
CA LEU A 200 0.78 18.31 -8.00
C LEU A 200 -0.39 17.70 -7.22
N LEU A 201 -1.48 17.29 -7.88
CA LEU A 201 -2.59 16.57 -7.26
C LEU A 201 -2.33 15.06 -7.15
N GLY A 202 -1.39 14.52 -7.91
CA GLY A 202 -1.03 13.11 -7.90
C GLY A 202 -0.17 12.73 -6.70
N MET A 203 -0.45 11.56 -6.10
CA MET A 203 0.34 11.05 -4.98
C MET A 203 1.74 10.62 -5.42
N ASP A 204 1.89 10.16 -6.66
CA ASP A 204 3.15 9.77 -7.26
C ASP A 204 4.17 10.91 -7.24
N TRP A 205 3.75 12.13 -7.60
CA TRP A 205 4.60 13.31 -7.55
C TRP A 205 5.18 13.56 -6.16
N HIS A 206 4.32 13.50 -5.13
CA HIS A 206 4.75 13.72 -3.74
C HIS A 206 5.60 12.57 -3.21
N TYR A 207 5.30 11.34 -3.60
CA TYR A 207 6.06 10.18 -3.20
C TYR A 207 7.46 10.19 -3.81
N ASN A 208 7.59 10.48 -5.10
CA ASN A 208 8.88 10.56 -5.80
C ASN A 208 9.72 11.79 -5.38
N ALA A 209 9.09 12.82 -4.82
CA ALA A 209 9.82 13.96 -4.25
C ALA A 209 10.50 13.65 -2.90
N ILE A 210 10.13 12.54 -2.26
CA ILE A 210 10.72 12.10 -0.98
C ILE A 210 11.82 11.05 -1.22
N ASN A 211 11.76 10.34 -2.33
CA ASN A 211 12.75 9.36 -2.79
C ASN A 211 13.82 10.03 -3.63
#